data_975ef11ea70e30673c809d966be595b8
#
_entry.id   975ef11ea70e30673c809d966be595b8
#
_cell.length_a   1.000
_cell.length_b   1.000
_cell.length_c   1.000
_cell.angle_alpha   90.00
_cell.angle_beta   90.00
_cell.angle_gamma   90.00
#
_symmetry.space_group_name_H-M   'P 1'
#
loop_
_entity.id
_entity.type
_entity.pdbx_description
1 polymer ?
#
loop_
_entity_poly.entity_id
_entity_poly.type
_entity_poly.pdbx_seq_one_letter_code
_entity_poly.pdbx_strand_id
1 'polypeptide(L)'
;MKNKQINKDRRRVVKGFGTVAATIVLPQRLSAQTNNDTDILIIGGGIAGSSTAFHLAEQGHDVILLERGEIASEASGQNMGGLGGSGWGNNPNLLSYLTAGSVEIFKHIQIDMGYDIEFRLSGTLTAIHTDEQYEYYQDDVTSQRNNGYEIELLSVREARAIEPEANGGLPGYMYRPERGQADPVKATRAFAHAAEMAGATINTGQNVVSITPMSAGGYSIQTESSEFRCQTLVLATGAWCGPVGEMLGIKIPIIPIRGQMWATKSLPTRVLHTIGSTISSYDWSKSNGSDDVTPPNLTHKNGRRMTRHLYGRQRKNGEI
;
A
#
# COMPACT_ATOMS: atom_id res chain seq x y z
N MET A 1 3.13 -22.94 -23.53
CA MET A 1 3.54 -21.76 -24.35
C MET A 1 3.03 -20.43 -23.78
N LYS A 2 1.90 -20.36 -23.08
CA LYS A 2 1.36 -19.11 -22.44
C LYS A 2 2.21 -18.55 -21.30
N ASN A 3 2.84 -19.41 -20.48
CA ASN A 3 3.67 -18.95 -19.34
C ASN A 3 4.93 -18.16 -19.72
N LYS A 4 5.46 -18.34 -20.94
CA LYS A 4 6.60 -17.53 -21.41
C LYS A 4 6.24 -16.10 -21.80
N GLN A 5 4.95 -15.87 -22.16
CA GLN A 5 4.47 -14.55 -22.54
C GLN A 5 4.24 -13.67 -21.30
N ILE A 6 3.61 -14.23 -20.27
CA ILE A 6 3.34 -13.53 -18.99
C ILE A 6 4.66 -13.10 -18.32
N ASN A 7 5.69 -13.94 -18.36
CA ASN A 7 7.02 -13.58 -17.85
C ASN A 7 7.75 -12.51 -18.66
N LYS A 8 7.47 -12.41 -19.98
CA LYS A 8 8.03 -11.33 -20.81
C LYS A 8 7.34 -9.99 -20.54
N ASP A 9 6.05 -10.03 -20.28
CA ASP A 9 5.28 -8.82 -19.98
C ASP A 9 5.57 -8.31 -18.56
N ARG A 10 5.79 -9.21 -17.59
CA ARG A 10 6.30 -8.86 -16.24
C ARG A 10 7.69 -8.16 -16.33
N ARG A 11 8.60 -8.62 -17.17
CA ARG A 11 9.91 -7.97 -17.40
C ARG A 11 9.81 -6.64 -18.14
N ARG A 12 8.77 -6.43 -18.96
CA ARG A 12 8.49 -5.15 -19.62
C ARG A 12 7.95 -4.11 -18.65
N VAL A 13 7.16 -4.52 -17.65
CA VAL A 13 6.65 -3.63 -16.59
C VAL A 13 7.79 -2.97 -15.83
N VAL A 14 8.77 -3.75 -15.36
CA VAL A 14 9.94 -3.22 -14.64
C VAL A 14 10.82 -2.33 -15.55
N LYS A 15 10.93 -2.66 -16.83
CA LYS A 15 11.64 -1.81 -17.81
C LYS A 15 10.82 -0.60 -18.29
N GLY A 16 9.49 -0.67 -18.20
CA GLY A 16 8.59 0.42 -18.62
C GLY A 16 8.51 1.57 -17.61
N PHE A 17 8.78 1.33 -16.32
CA PHE A 17 8.90 2.40 -15.33
C PHE A 17 10.14 3.29 -15.57
N GLY A 18 11.17 2.79 -16.26
CA GLY A 18 12.34 3.58 -16.61
C GLY A 18 12.20 4.42 -17.89
N THR A 19 11.08 4.41 -18.60
CA THR A 19 10.95 5.09 -19.91
C THR A 19 9.55 5.60 -20.27
N VAL A 20 8.68 5.86 -19.30
CA VAL A 20 7.60 6.83 -19.52
C VAL A 20 8.15 8.21 -19.18
N ALA A 21 8.95 8.74 -20.08
CA ALA A 21 9.13 10.17 -20.16
C ALA A 21 7.79 10.78 -20.59
N ALA A 22 6.86 10.92 -19.64
CA ALA A 22 5.87 11.97 -19.75
C ALA A 22 6.70 13.25 -19.74
N THR A 23 6.88 13.85 -20.88
CA THR A 23 7.46 15.19 -21.00
C THR A 23 6.47 16.15 -20.35
N ILE A 24 6.51 16.20 -19.02
CA ILE A 24 5.92 17.31 -18.28
C ILE A 24 6.82 18.49 -18.62
N VAL A 25 6.34 19.38 -19.47
CA VAL A 25 6.99 20.69 -19.68
C VAL A 25 6.81 21.42 -18.36
N LEU A 26 7.79 21.27 -17.47
CA LEU A 26 7.86 22.05 -16.24
C LEU A 26 8.14 23.51 -16.62
N PRO A 27 7.42 24.48 -16.04
CA PRO A 27 7.75 25.88 -16.21
C PRO A 27 9.16 26.16 -15.68
N GLN A 28 9.83 27.13 -16.30
CA GLN A 28 11.20 27.54 -15.97
C GLN A 28 11.35 27.80 -14.46
N ARG A 29 12.49 27.35 -13.91
CA ARG A 29 12.88 27.53 -12.51
C ARG A 29 12.61 28.96 -12.02
N LEU A 30 11.95 29.06 -10.86
CA LEU A 30 11.84 30.32 -10.13
C LEU A 30 13.22 30.84 -9.80
N SER A 31 13.49 32.09 -10.16
CA SER A 31 14.75 32.80 -9.84
C SER A 31 14.79 33.16 -8.35
N ALA A 32 15.86 32.82 -7.68
CA ALA A 32 16.14 32.97 -6.26
C ALA A 32 15.38 32.01 -5.34
N GLN A 33 15.83 30.73 -5.33
CA GLN A 33 15.38 29.73 -4.37
C GLN A 33 15.80 30.10 -2.94
N THR A 34 14.82 30.33 -2.08
CA THR A 34 15.00 30.10 -0.65
C THR A 34 15.05 28.59 -0.44
N ASN A 35 15.67 28.09 0.63
CA ASN A 35 15.71 26.65 0.95
C ASN A 35 14.32 25.99 1.07
N ASN A 36 13.25 26.76 0.96
CA ASN A 36 11.84 26.37 1.11
C ASN A 36 11.03 26.43 -0.20
N ASP A 37 11.65 26.79 -1.32
CA ASP A 37 11.01 26.80 -2.65
C ASP A 37 11.41 25.53 -3.42
N THR A 38 10.45 24.88 -4.12
CA THR A 38 10.67 23.63 -4.82
C THR A 38 9.75 23.49 -6.04
N ASP A 39 10.09 22.62 -6.97
CA ASP A 39 9.20 22.29 -8.08
C ASP A 39 7.99 21.47 -7.60
N ILE A 40 8.24 20.48 -6.73
CA ILE A 40 7.21 19.57 -6.22
C ILE A 40 7.27 19.49 -4.70
N LEU A 41 6.14 19.77 -4.05
CA LEU A 41 5.99 19.61 -2.62
C LEU A 41 4.98 18.50 -2.31
N ILE A 42 5.36 17.58 -1.43
CA ILE A 42 4.56 16.47 -1.00
C ILE A 42 4.18 16.66 0.47
N ILE A 43 2.90 16.57 0.80
CA ILE A 43 2.42 16.59 2.19
C ILE A 43 2.09 15.18 2.63
N GLY A 44 2.82 14.67 3.62
CA GLY A 44 2.62 13.36 4.27
C GLY A 44 3.79 12.40 4.06
N GLY A 45 4.41 11.97 5.17
CA GLY A 45 5.54 11.03 5.24
C GLY A 45 5.14 9.56 5.40
N GLY A 46 3.95 9.20 4.94
CA GLY A 46 3.52 7.81 4.80
C GLY A 46 4.14 7.12 3.58
N ILE A 47 3.81 5.84 3.37
CA ILE A 47 4.35 5.05 2.24
C ILE A 47 4.07 5.72 0.88
N ALA A 48 2.89 6.30 0.70
CA ALA A 48 2.54 6.98 -0.55
C ALA A 48 3.44 8.21 -0.79
N GLY A 49 3.59 9.10 0.20
CA GLY A 49 4.43 10.29 0.06
C GLY A 49 5.91 9.95 -0.08
N SER A 50 6.42 9.05 0.77
CA SER A 50 7.83 8.64 0.74
C SER A 50 8.21 7.97 -0.58
N SER A 51 7.38 7.05 -1.10
CA SER A 51 7.63 6.41 -2.40
C SER A 51 7.50 7.40 -3.57
N THR A 52 6.54 8.33 -3.51
CA THR A 52 6.41 9.40 -4.51
C THR A 52 7.64 10.30 -4.51
N ALA A 53 8.13 10.70 -3.33
CA ALA A 53 9.35 11.51 -3.20
C ALA A 53 10.56 10.80 -3.80
N PHE A 54 10.72 9.50 -3.51
CA PHE A 54 11.81 8.69 -4.06
C PHE A 54 11.77 8.66 -5.59
N HIS A 55 10.66 8.27 -6.18
CA HIS A 55 10.57 8.12 -7.64
C HIS A 55 10.68 9.46 -8.39
N LEU A 56 10.21 10.56 -7.81
CA LEU A 56 10.37 11.88 -8.42
C LEU A 56 11.81 12.39 -8.30
N ALA A 57 12.44 12.24 -7.14
CA ALA A 57 13.84 12.63 -6.95
C ALA A 57 14.79 11.78 -7.81
N GLU A 58 14.55 10.47 -7.94
CA GLU A 58 15.31 9.58 -8.83
C GLU A 58 15.23 10.02 -10.31
N GLN A 59 14.13 10.67 -10.70
CA GLN A 59 13.95 11.27 -12.03
C GLN A 59 14.57 12.69 -12.15
N GLY A 60 15.19 13.20 -11.10
CA GLY A 60 15.88 14.49 -11.08
C GLY A 60 14.98 15.70 -10.80
N HIS A 61 13.76 15.47 -10.29
CA HIS A 61 12.90 16.57 -9.85
C HIS A 61 13.39 17.15 -8.51
N ASP A 62 13.19 18.45 -8.34
CA ASP A 62 13.39 19.11 -7.05
C ASP A 62 12.15 18.87 -6.16
N VAL A 63 12.34 18.14 -5.06
CA VAL A 63 11.25 17.62 -4.22
C VAL A 63 11.45 17.96 -2.76
N ILE A 64 10.43 18.55 -2.13
CA ILE A 64 10.33 18.68 -0.68
C ILE A 64 9.15 17.83 -0.19
N LEU A 65 9.37 17.02 0.84
CA LEU A 65 8.33 16.32 1.57
C LEU A 65 8.18 16.90 2.96
N LEU A 66 6.94 17.24 3.34
CA LEU A 66 6.58 17.71 4.68
C LEU A 66 5.79 16.63 5.42
N GLU A 67 6.24 16.28 6.61
CA GLU A 67 5.54 15.38 7.52
C GLU A 67 5.37 16.06 8.89
N ARG A 68 4.14 16.02 9.44
CA ARG A 68 3.85 16.66 10.73
C ARG A 68 4.50 15.96 11.93
N GLY A 69 4.65 14.64 11.85
CA GLY A 69 5.28 13.81 12.89
C GLY A 69 6.59 13.21 12.38
N GLU A 70 6.73 11.91 12.59
CA GLU A 70 7.83 11.11 12.09
C GLU A 70 7.42 10.31 10.85
N ILE A 71 8.38 9.97 10.00
CA ILE A 71 8.13 9.09 8.86
C ILE A 71 7.56 7.75 9.34
N ALA A 72 6.46 7.31 8.72
CA ALA A 72 5.72 6.10 9.05
C ALA A 72 5.02 6.09 10.42
N SER A 73 4.81 7.23 11.07
CA SER A 73 4.20 7.30 12.41
C SER A 73 2.72 6.91 12.46
N GLU A 74 2.02 7.01 11.32
CA GLU A 74 0.58 6.76 11.22
C GLU A 74 0.27 5.42 10.50
N ALA A 75 -0.78 5.36 9.70
CA ALA A 75 -1.27 4.13 9.06
C ALA A 75 -0.18 3.30 8.34
N SER A 76 0.83 3.98 7.76
CA SER A 76 1.93 3.30 7.06
C SER A 76 2.87 2.54 7.99
N GLY A 77 2.95 2.89 9.27
CA GLY A 77 3.68 2.12 10.28
C GLY A 77 2.79 1.23 11.13
N GLN A 78 1.47 1.43 11.07
CA GLN A 78 0.47 0.76 11.90
C GLN A 78 -0.34 -0.25 11.07
N ASN A 79 0.34 -1.13 10.35
CA ASN A 79 -0.25 -2.21 9.56
C ASN A 79 0.66 -3.45 9.57
N MET A 80 0.16 -4.56 9.06
CA MET A 80 0.91 -5.82 9.08
C MET A 80 1.98 -5.95 8.00
N GLY A 81 2.02 -5.06 7.00
CA GLY A 81 3.03 -5.06 5.94
C GLY A 81 2.82 -6.12 4.86
N GLY A 82 1.60 -6.53 4.59
CA GLY A 82 1.28 -7.45 3.48
C GLY A 82 1.49 -6.80 2.13
N LEU A 83 2.08 -7.53 1.19
CA LEU A 83 2.38 -7.11 -0.17
C LEU A 83 1.72 -8.03 -1.18
N GLY A 84 1.29 -7.43 -2.28
CA GLY A 84 0.58 -8.13 -3.34
C GLY A 84 -0.89 -8.34 -2.97
N GLY A 85 -1.74 -8.23 -3.94
CA GLY A 85 -3.16 -8.44 -3.82
C GLY A 85 -3.78 -8.47 -5.20
N SER A 86 -4.75 -9.39 -5.42
CA SER A 86 -5.75 -9.16 -6.43
C SER A 86 -6.63 -8.06 -5.86
N GLY A 87 -6.64 -6.90 -6.50
CA GLY A 87 -7.25 -5.73 -5.93
C GLY A 87 -8.74 -5.85 -5.65
N TRP A 88 -9.19 -4.90 -4.88
CA TRP A 88 -10.60 -4.64 -4.63
C TRP A 88 -11.16 -3.91 -5.87
N GLY A 89 -12.17 -4.48 -6.54
CA GLY A 89 -12.90 -3.79 -7.60
C GLY A 89 -13.00 -4.53 -8.94
N ASN A 90 -13.74 -3.91 -9.86
CA ASN A 90 -14.14 -4.48 -11.15
C ASN A 90 -13.06 -4.42 -12.25
N ASN A 91 -11.86 -3.95 -11.94
CA ASN A 91 -10.74 -3.94 -12.88
C ASN A 91 -9.53 -4.70 -12.31
N PRO A 92 -9.58 -6.02 -12.27
CA PRO A 92 -8.51 -6.84 -11.72
C PRO A 92 -7.18 -6.65 -12.45
N ASN A 93 -7.19 -6.31 -13.73
CA ASN A 93 -5.99 -6.18 -14.55
C ASN A 93 -5.11 -5.01 -14.10
N LEU A 94 -5.70 -3.82 -13.85
CA LEU A 94 -4.95 -2.65 -13.41
C LEU A 94 -4.36 -2.87 -12.02
N LEU A 95 -5.15 -3.38 -11.08
CA LEU A 95 -4.68 -3.60 -9.70
C LEU A 95 -3.63 -4.69 -9.61
N SER A 96 -3.77 -5.76 -10.38
CA SER A 96 -2.75 -6.80 -10.46
C SER A 96 -1.46 -6.29 -11.07
N TYR A 97 -1.55 -5.45 -12.08
CA TYR A 97 -0.41 -4.78 -12.68
C TYR A 97 0.32 -3.91 -11.65
N LEU A 98 -0.40 -3.05 -10.94
CA LEU A 98 0.16 -2.16 -9.92
C LEU A 98 0.74 -2.94 -8.73
N THR A 99 0.06 -3.99 -8.27
CA THR A 99 0.55 -4.80 -7.14
C THR A 99 1.75 -5.65 -7.50
N ALA A 100 1.80 -6.23 -8.69
CA ALA A 100 2.99 -6.94 -9.17
C ALA A 100 4.18 -6.00 -9.30
N GLY A 101 3.99 -4.80 -9.86
CA GLY A 101 5.02 -3.76 -9.93
C GLY A 101 5.50 -3.33 -8.54
N SER A 102 4.58 -3.18 -7.58
CA SER A 102 4.95 -2.84 -6.20
C SER A 102 5.81 -3.91 -5.54
N VAL A 103 5.51 -5.19 -5.72
CA VAL A 103 6.32 -6.29 -5.16
C VAL A 103 7.76 -6.24 -5.72
N GLU A 104 7.93 -5.99 -7.02
CA GLU A 104 9.26 -5.85 -7.61
C GLU A 104 10.01 -4.61 -7.09
N ILE A 105 9.32 -3.50 -6.82
CA ILE A 105 9.92 -2.31 -6.21
C ILE A 105 10.42 -2.63 -4.78
N PHE A 106 9.62 -3.29 -3.95
CA PHE A 106 10.04 -3.68 -2.60
C PHE A 106 11.24 -4.64 -2.63
N LYS A 107 11.27 -5.56 -3.58
CA LYS A 107 12.40 -6.44 -3.82
C LYS A 107 13.65 -5.64 -4.21
N HIS A 108 13.52 -4.67 -5.12
CA HIS A 108 14.61 -3.77 -5.52
C HIS A 108 15.16 -2.98 -4.33
N ILE A 109 14.30 -2.38 -3.52
CA ILE A 109 14.70 -1.66 -2.30
C ILE A 109 15.55 -2.53 -1.38
N GLN A 110 15.17 -3.81 -1.17
CA GLN A 110 15.93 -4.68 -0.29
C GLN A 110 17.19 -5.25 -0.93
N ILE A 111 17.09 -5.78 -2.14
CA ILE A 111 18.18 -6.57 -2.75
C ILE A 111 19.19 -5.68 -3.44
N ASP A 112 18.73 -4.75 -4.27
CA ASP A 112 19.61 -3.96 -5.12
C ASP A 112 20.11 -2.70 -4.41
N MET A 113 19.25 -2.07 -3.56
CA MET A 113 19.60 -0.88 -2.79
C MET A 113 20.13 -1.20 -1.39
N GLY A 114 19.99 -2.43 -0.89
CA GLY A 114 20.56 -2.90 0.36
C GLY A 114 19.82 -2.50 1.64
N TYR A 115 18.56 -2.05 1.55
CA TYR A 115 17.75 -1.73 2.74
C TYR A 115 17.15 -2.99 3.35
N ASP A 116 17.43 -3.31 4.60
CA ASP A 116 16.76 -4.42 5.32
C ASP A 116 15.34 -4.03 5.71
N ILE A 117 14.40 -4.19 4.79
CA ILE A 117 12.97 -3.95 5.01
C ILE A 117 12.22 -5.23 5.41
N GLU A 118 12.93 -6.31 5.69
CA GLU A 118 12.36 -7.63 6.00
C GLU A 118 11.44 -8.17 4.90
N PHE A 119 11.72 -7.82 3.64
CA PHE A 119 10.94 -8.28 2.51
C PHE A 119 11.11 -9.78 2.29
N ARG A 120 9.99 -10.48 2.12
CA ARG A 120 9.96 -11.91 1.75
C ARG A 120 8.71 -12.22 0.93
N LEU A 121 8.90 -13.04 -0.10
CA LEU A 121 7.79 -13.68 -0.83
C LEU A 121 7.39 -14.95 -0.09
N SER A 122 6.65 -14.78 1.00
CA SER A 122 6.23 -15.90 1.84
C SER A 122 4.95 -16.59 1.35
N GLY A 123 4.25 -15.99 0.39
CA GLY A 123 2.89 -16.37 0.05
C GLY A 123 1.87 -15.90 1.10
N THR A 124 0.60 -16.03 0.73
CA THR A 124 -0.53 -15.76 1.63
C THR A 124 -1.45 -16.97 1.68
N LEU A 125 -1.72 -17.44 2.88
CA LEU A 125 -2.68 -18.50 3.15
C LEU A 125 -3.94 -17.87 3.74
N THR A 126 -5.07 -17.95 3.03
CA THR A 126 -6.33 -17.33 3.43
C THR A 126 -7.31 -18.41 3.85
N ALA A 127 -7.73 -18.39 5.12
CA ALA A 127 -8.63 -19.35 5.73
C ALA A 127 -10.05 -19.21 5.18
N ILE A 128 -10.66 -20.33 4.80
CA ILE A 128 -12.06 -20.46 4.40
C ILE A 128 -12.83 -21.06 5.57
N HIS A 129 -13.90 -20.40 6.00
CA HIS A 129 -14.53 -20.69 7.30
C HIS A 129 -15.78 -21.56 7.24
N THR A 130 -16.47 -21.62 6.08
CA THR A 130 -17.69 -22.42 5.90
C THR A 130 -17.68 -23.15 4.58
N ASP A 131 -18.44 -24.24 4.48
CA ASP A 131 -18.60 -25.01 3.24
C ASP A 131 -19.19 -24.12 2.12
N GLU A 132 -20.14 -23.24 2.44
CA GLU A 132 -20.70 -22.27 1.49
C GLU A 132 -19.63 -21.35 0.91
N GLN A 133 -18.70 -20.85 1.75
CA GLN A 133 -17.56 -20.08 1.29
C GLN A 133 -16.62 -20.92 0.42
N TYR A 134 -16.41 -22.19 0.79
CA TYR A 134 -15.54 -23.09 0.03
C TYR A 134 -16.08 -23.30 -1.39
N GLU A 135 -17.37 -23.60 -1.54
CA GLU A 135 -18.04 -23.74 -2.83
C GLU A 135 -17.92 -22.44 -3.67
N TYR A 136 -18.20 -21.29 -3.06
CA TYR A 136 -18.05 -19.98 -3.73
C TYR A 136 -16.63 -19.77 -4.25
N TYR A 137 -15.61 -20.07 -3.43
CA TYR A 137 -14.22 -19.83 -3.83
C TYR A 137 -13.66 -20.88 -4.79
N GLN A 138 -14.30 -22.02 -4.99
CA GLN A 138 -13.92 -22.94 -6.08
C GLN A 138 -14.09 -22.29 -7.45
N ASP A 139 -15.21 -21.62 -7.67
CA ASP A 139 -15.48 -20.93 -8.93
C ASP A 139 -14.60 -19.67 -9.08
N ASP A 140 -14.44 -18.91 -8.01
CA ASP A 140 -13.60 -17.70 -7.99
C ASP A 140 -12.13 -18.04 -8.28
N VAL A 141 -11.56 -19.05 -7.63
CA VAL A 141 -10.19 -19.54 -7.86
C VAL A 141 -10.03 -20.03 -9.29
N THR A 142 -11.00 -20.78 -9.81
CA THR A 142 -10.98 -21.26 -11.20
C THR A 142 -10.98 -20.09 -12.19
N SER A 143 -11.82 -19.09 -11.96
CA SER A 143 -11.88 -17.88 -12.76
C SER A 143 -10.56 -17.09 -12.72
N GLN A 144 -9.99 -16.91 -11.53
CA GLN A 144 -8.73 -16.21 -11.38
C GLN A 144 -7.56 -16.95 -12.05
N ARG A 145 -7.49 -18.26 -11.94
CA ARG A 145 -6.49 -19.08 -12.66
C ARG A 145 -6.60 -18.93 -14.18
N ASN A 146 -7.80 -18.93 -14.70
CA ASN A 146 -8.06 -18.71 -16.13
C ASN A 146 -7.62 -17.32 -16.60
N ASN A 147 -7.63 -16.35 -15.70
CA ASN A 147 -7.11 -14.99 -15.92
C ASN A 147 -5.60 -14.87 -15.67
N GLY A 148 -4.91 -15.98 -15.38
CA GLY A 148 -3.45 -16.02 -15.26
C GLY A 148 -2.89 -15.71 -13.87
N TYR A 149 -3.74 -15.70 -12.82
CA TYR A 149 -3.27 -15.55 -11.45
C TYR A 149 -2.75 -16.88 -10.87
N GLU A 150 -1.68 -16.78 -10.11
CA GLU A 150 -1.15 -17.89 -9.33
C GLU A 150 -1.94 -17.98 -8.01
N ILE A 151 -2.97 -18.81 -8.03
CA ILE A 151 -3.85 -19.05 -6.87
C ILE A 151 -4.22 -20.52 -6.82
N GLU A 152 -4.25 -21.09 -5.63
CA GLU A 152 -4.62 -22.46 -5.39
C GLU A 152 -5.68 -22.57 -4.29
N LEU A 153 -6.59 -23.54 -4.44
CA LEU A 153 -7.47 -23.97 -3.39
C LEU A 153 -6.87 -25.22 -2.76
N LEU A 154 -6.55 -25.13 -1.48
CA LEU A 154 -5.88 -26.20 -0.74
C LEU A 154 -6.84 -26.87 0.24
N SER A 155 -6.79 -28.18 0.30
CA SER A 155 -7.32 -28.92 1.44
C SER A 155 -6.53 -28.60 2.71
N VAL A 156 -7.09 -28.89 3.87
CA VAL A 156 -6.40 -28.73 5.17
C VAL A 156 -5.09 -29.49 5.20
N ARG A 157 -5.03 -30.68 4.60
CA ARG A 157 -3.80 -31.49 4.55
C ARG A 157 -2.71 -30.81 3.74
N GLU A 158 -3.04 -30.24 2.58
CA GLU A 158 -2.10 -29.51 1.73
C GLU A 158 -1.66 -28.21 2.39
N ALA A 159 -2.60 -27.47 3.00
CA ALA A 159 -2.28 -26.27 3.75
C ALA A 159 -1.30 -26.56 4.90
N ARG A 160 -1.50 -27.65 5.65
CA ARG A 160 -0.59 -28.05 6.73
C ARG A 160 0.78 -28.53 6.25
N ALA A 161 0.89 -28.97 5.03
CA ALA A 161 2.19 -29.33 4.45
C ALA A 161 3.10 -28.09 4.25
N ILE A 162 2.52 -26.91 4.03
CA ILE A 162 3.25 -25.64 3.85
C ILE A 162 3.18 -24.75 5.10
N GLU A 163 2.12 -24.81 5.89
CA GLU A 163 1.88 -24.05 7.12
C GLU A 163 1.42 -25.03 8.22
N PRO A 164 2.35 -25.61 9.00
CA PRO A 164 2.01 -26.69 9.96
C PRO A 164 0.96 -26.27 11.01
N GLU A 165 0.91 -24.98 11.35
CA GLU A 165 -0.04 -24.43 12.32
C GLU A 165 -1.42 -24.08 11.71
N ALA A 166 -1.65 -24.41 10.44
CA ALA A 166 -2.96 -24.20 9.81
C ALA A 166 -4.07 -24.95 10.57
N ASN A 167 -5.18 -24.26 10.84
CA ASN A 167 -6.31 -24.82 11.60
C ASN A 167 -6.95 -25.99 10.86
N GLY A 168 -7.01 -27.15 11.52
CA GLY A 168 -7.56 -28.38 10.96
C GLY A 168 -9.08 -28.45 10.91
N GLY A 169 -9.79 -27.56 11.61
CA GLY A 169 -11.25 -27.53 11.68
C GLY A 169 -11.92 -26.65 10.61
N LEU A 170 -11.23 -26.30 9.54
CA LEU A 170 -11.74 -25.47 8.45
C LEU A 170 -11.99 -26.32 7.19
N PRO A 171 -12.88 -25.88 6.28
CA PRO A 171 -13.10 -26.55 4.99
C PRO A 171 -11.86 -26.55 4.09
N GLY A 172 -11.05 -25.48 4.12
CA GLY A 172 -9.86 -25.37 3.31
C GLY A 172 -9.25 -23.96 3.34
N TYR A 173 -8.34 -23.72 2.40
CA TYR A 173 -7.57 -22.49 2.29
C TYR A 173 -7.40 -22.09 0.83
N MET A 174 -7.33 -20.77 0.58
CA MET A 174 -6.76 -20.23 -0.65
C MET A 174 -5.28 -19.92 -0.42
N TYR A 175 -4.43 -20.31 -1.35
CA TYR A 175 -3.01 -20.00 -1.33
C TYR A 175 -2.61 -19.15 -2.53
N ARG A 176 -1.83 -18.10 -2.28
CA ARG A 176 -1.29 -17.19 -3.29
C ARG A 176 0.22 -17.06 -3.09
N PRO A 177 1.03 -17.80 -3.87
CA PRO A 177 2.49 -17.85 -3.69
C PRO A 177 3.18 -16.53 -4.03
N GLU A 178 2.61 -15.73 -4.93
CA GLU A 178 3.18 -14.46 -5.41
C GLU A 178 3.06 -13.29 -4.40
N ARG A 179 2.38 -13.53 -3.28
CA ARG A 179 2.24 -12.51 -2.23
C ARG A 179 3.41 -12.55 -1.26
N GLY A 180 3.67 -11.40 -0.68
CA GLY A 180 4.77 -11.24 0.25
C GLY A 180 4.43 -10.36 1.44
N GLN A 181 5.47 -10.00 2.14
CA GLN A 181 5.42 -9.10 3.27
C GLN A 181 6.72 -8.33 3.42
N ALA A 182 6.64 -7.15 4.04
CA ALA A 182 7.78 -6.37 4.49
C ALA A 182 7.46 -5.72 5.84
N ASP A 183 8.47 -5.26 6.56
CA ASP A 183 8.22 -4.41 7.73
C ASP A 183 7.75 -3.04 7.25
N PRO A 184 6.54 -2.59 7.63
CA PRO A 184 5.95 -1.39 7.05
C PRO A 184 6.68 -0.11 7.50
N VAL A 185 7.21 -0.06 8.72
CA VAL A 185 8.00 1.08 9.21
C VAL A 185 9.33 1.16 8.48
N LYS A 186 10.06 0.03 8.42
CA LYS A 186 11.34 -0.04 7.72
C LYS A 186 11.20 0.28 6.24
N ALA A 187 10.17 -0.26 5.58
CA ALA A 187 9.93 0.00 4.17
C ALA A 187 9.63 1.48 3.89
N THR A 188 8.74 2.10 4.66
CA THR A 188 8.42 3.53 4.49
C THR A 188 9.65 4.41 4.73
N ARG A 189 10.42 4.12 5.78
CA ARG A 189 11.67 4.84 6.07
C ARG A 189 12.75 4.61 5.01
N ALA A 190 12.82 3.40 4.43
CA ALA A 190 13.74 3.12 3.34
C ALA A 190 13.42 3.97 2.10
N PHE A 191 12.15 4.11 1.73
CA PHE A 191 11.74 5.01 0.65
C PHE A 191 12.08 6.47 0.95
N ALA A 192 11.82 6.95 2.17
CA ALA A 192 12.16 8.33 2.55
C ALA A 192 13.67 8.57 2.47
N HIS A 193 14.50 7.67 3.04
CA HIS A 193 15.95 7.78 2.97
C HIS A 193 16.48 7.65 1.52
N ALA A 194 15.90 6.75 0.72
CA ALA A 194 16.27 6.65 -0.69
C ALA A 194 15.93 7.93 -1.47
N ALA A 195 14.81 8.60 -1.13
CA ALA A 195 14.47 9.91 -1.67
C ALA A 195 15.51 10.98 -1.31
N GLU A 196 15.97 11.02 -0.05
CA GLU A 196 17.03 11.94 0.39
C GLU A 196 18.35 11.67 -0.37
N MET A 197 18.72 10.41 -0.53
CA MET A 197 19.92 10.02 -1.29
C MET A 197 19.80 10.39 -2.77
N ALA A 198 18.59 10.46 -3.32
CA ALA A 198 18.31 10.93 -4.68
C ALA A 198 18.17 12.47 -4.79
N GLY A 199 18.28 13.20 -3.67
CA GLY A 199 18.28 14.67 -3.64
C GLY A 199 17.00 15.32 -3.15
N ALA A 200 15.99 14.57 -2.70
CA ALA A 200 14.82 15.15 -2.06
C ALA A 200 15.15 15.71 -0.67
N THR A 201 14.42 16.74 -0.24
CA THR A 201 14.46 17.26 1.12
C THR A 201 13.27 16.70 1.92
N ILE A 202 13.55 16.00 3.02
CA ILE A 202 12.52 15.45 3.91
C ILE A 202 12.50 16.27 5.20
N ASN A 203 11.38 16.95 5.44
CA ASN A 203 11.17 17.77 6.63
C ASN A 203 10.11 17.15 7.53
N THR A 204 10.50 16.63 8.69
CA THR A 204 9.61 16.16 9.75
C THR A 204 9.26 17.30 10.73
N GLY A 205 8.23 17.10 11.55
CA GLY A 205 7.75 18.13 12.48
C GLY A 205 7.10 19.35 11.78
N GLN A 206 6.68 19.19 10.52
CA GLN A 206 6.09 20.25 9.71
C GLN A 206 4.58 20.04 9.55
N ASN A 207 3.82 20.54 10.52
CA ASN A 207 2.36 20.48 10.47
C ASN A 207 1.83 21.60 9.54
N VAL A 208 1.27 21.22 8.40
CA VAL A 208 0.67 22.17 7.45
C VAL A 208 -0.65 22.69 8.02
N VAL A 209 -0.76 24.02 8.10
CA VAL A 209 -1.94 24.71 8.65
C VAL A 209 -2.74 25.47 7.60
N SER A 210 -2.15 25.86 6.48
CA SER A 210 -2.88 26.42 5.34
C SER A 210 -2.16 26.17 4.02
N ILE A 211 -2.94 26.18 2.93
CA ILE A 211 -2.47 26.05 1.56
C ILE A 211 -3.20 27.11 0.73
N THR A 212 -2.44 27.96 0.05
CA THR A 212 -2.99 29.06 -0.75
C THR A 212 -2.50 28.97 -2.19
N PRO A 213 -3.39 28.86 -3.19
CA PRO A 213 -3.00 29.00 -4.59
C PRO A 213 -2.43 30.40 -4.85
N MET A 214 -1.32 30.48 -5.57
CA MET A 214 -0.70 31.76 -5.91
C MET A 214 -1.19 32.28 -7.26
N SER A 215 -1.31 33.59 -7.42
CA SER A 215 -1.78 34.23 -8.66
C SER A 215 -0.85 34.00 -9.86
N ALA A 216 0.43 33.78 -9.61
CA ALA A 216 1.43 33.43 -10.62
C ALA A 216 1.49 31.93 -10.95
N GLY A 217 0.60 31.13 -10.39
CA GLY A 217 0.63 29.67 -10.45
C GLY A 217 1.39 29.03 -9.28
N GLY A 218 1.09 27.77 -9.00
CA GLY A 218 1.65 27.04 -7.86
C GLY A 218 0.95 27.36 -6.53
N TYR A 219 1.60 27.02 -5.43
CA TYR A 219 1.03 27.05 -4.08
C TYR A 219 2.01 27.61 -3.06
N SER A 220 1.49 28.38 -2.10
CA SER A 220 2.15 28.72 -0.84
C SER A 220 1.58 27.83 0.27
N ILE A 221 2.45 27.15 1.00
CA ILE A 221 2.12 26.20 2.06
C ILE A 221 2.67 26.74 3.38
N GLN A 222 1.79 27.05 4.31
CA GLN A 222 2.16 27.49 5.65
C GLN A 222 2.14 26.32 6.62
N THR A 223 3.24 26.11 7.32
CA THR A 223 3.30 25.23 8.51
C THR A 223 3.26 26.09 9.77
N GLU A 224 3.26 25.46 10.93
CA GLU A 224 3.32 26.18 12.22
C GLU A 224 4.62 26.99 12.38
N SER A 225 5.68 26.62 11.68
CA SER A 225 7.03 27.21 11.84
C SER A 225 7.62 27.85 10.59
N SER A 226 7.10 27.52 9.41
CA SER A 226 7.75 27.89 8.14
C SER A 226 6.74 28.07 7.01
N GLU A 227 7.13 28.82 5.97
CA GLU A 227 6.43 28.92 4.70
C GLU A 227 7.24 28.21 3.61
N PHE A 228 6.55 27.47 2.76
CA PHE A 228 7.10 26.78 1.59
C PHE A 228 6.34 27.19 0.33
N ARG A 229 6.99 27.09 -0.84
CA ARG A 229 6.35 27.36 -2.13
C ARG A 229 6.68 26.26 -3.11
N CYS A 230 5.70 25.91 -3.95
CA CYS A 230 5.92 24.91 -5.00
C CYS A 230 5.07 25.21 -6.23
N GLN A 231 5.48 24.62 -7.36
CA GLN A 231 4.69 24.63 -8.59
C GLN A 231 3.63 23.54 -8.57
N THR A 232 3.99 22.35 -8.09
CA THR A 232 3.12 21.19 -8.00
C THR A 232 2.99 20.75 -6.56
N LEU A 233 1.74 20.52 -6.13
CA LEU A 233 1.44 20.02 -4.79
C LEU A 233 0.88 18.61 -4.86
N VAL A 234 1.44 17.70 -4.07
CA VAL A 234 0.98 16.32 -3.91
C VAL A 234 0.40 16.13 -2.51
N LEU A 235 -0.87 15.73 -2.43
CA LEU A 235 -1.52 15.39 -1.17
C LEU A 235 -1.40 13.88 -0.91
N ALA A 236 -0.50 13.49 -0.01
CA ALA A 236 -0.26 12.12 0.43
C ALA A 236 -0.65 11.92 1.92
N THR A 237 -1.65 12.67 2.37
CA THR A 237 -2.03 12.85 3.78
C THR A 237 -2.92 11.74 4.34
N GLY A 238 -3.09 10.62 3.61
CA GLY A 238 -3.82 9.44 4.09
C GLY A 238 -5.21 9.76 4.62
N ALA A 239 -5.46 9.44 5.88
CA ALA A 239 -6.75 9.68 6.54
C ALA A 239 -7.11 11.17 6.69
N TRP A 240 -6.16 12.09 6.51
CA TRP A 240 -6.35 13.54 6.59
C TRP A 240 -6.49 14.22 5.23
N CYS A 241 -6.60 13.46 4.12
CA CYS A 241 -6.82 14.05 2.80
C CYS A 241 -8.09 14.91 2.74
N GLY A 242 -9.16 14.55 3.43
CA GLY A 242 -10.38 15.35 3.52
C GLY A 242 -10.11 16.75 4.08
N PRO A 243 -9.66 16.88 5.35
CA PRO A 243 -9.33 18.18 5.97
C PRO A 243 -8.29 18.99 5.18
N VAL A 244 -7.27 18.35 4.61
CA VAL A 244 -6.26 19.06 3.82
C VAL A 244 -6.83 19.51 2.46
N GLY A 245 -7.72 18.73 1.84
CA GLY A 245 -8.46 19.15 0.66
C GLY A 245 -9.35 20.38 0.90
N GLU A 246 -9.95 20.47 2.09
CA GLU A 246 -10.76 21.64 2.49
C GLU A 246 -9.94 22.95 2.49
N MET A 247 -8.63 22.89 2.80
CA MET A 247 -7.74 24.06 2.71
C MET A 247 -7.63 24.60 1.28
N LEU A 248 -7.89 23.76 0.28
CA LEU A 248 -7.91 24.10 -1.15
C LEU A 248 -9.32 24.31 -1.70
N GLY A 249 -10.35 24.24 -0.87
CA GLY A 249 -11.75 24.31 -1.28
C GLY A 249 -12.22 23.08 -2.07
N ILE A 250 -11.50 21.95 -2.03
CA ILE A 250 -11.87 20.70 -2.71
C ILE A 250 -12.35 19.64 -1.72
N LYS A 251 -13.41 18.94 -2.08
CA LYS A 251 -13.92 17.82 -1.28
C LYS A 251 -13.27 16.52 -1.73
N ILE A 252 -12.45 15.94 -0.84
CA ILE A 252 -11.86 14.63 -1.06
C ILE A 252 -12.66 13.61 -0.23
N PRO A 253 -13.39 12.66 -0.85
CA PRO A 253 -14.33 11.78 -0.16
C PRO A 253 -13.61 10.58 0.50
N ILE A 254 -12.65 10.85 1.38
CA ILE A 254 -11.94 9.82 2.15
C ILE A 254 -12.52 9.79 3.56
N ILE A 255 -13.03 8.62 3.97
CA ILE A 255 -13.54 8.37 5.31
C ILE A 255 -12.51 7.52 6.06
N PRO A 256 -11.91 8.04 7.14
CA PRO A 256 -10.96 7.28 7.94
C PRO A 256 -11.62 6.09 8.63
N ILE A 257 -10.98 4.93 8.52
CA ILE A 257 -11.38 3.73 9.27
C ILE A 257 -10.21 3.34 10.18
N ARG A 258 -10.49 3.24 11.48
CA ARG A 258 -9.51 2.81 12.46
C ARG A 258 -9.47 1.29 12.55
N GLY A 259 -8.38 0.67 12.13
CA GLY A 259 -8.05 -0.72 12.43
C GLY A 259 -7.54 -0.86 13.87
N GLN A 260 -7.81 -2.01 14.49
CA GLN A 260 -7.18 -2.41 15.73
C GLN A 260 -6.19 -3.52 15.43
N MET A 261 -4.97 -3.36 15.93
CA MET A 261 -3.92 -4.37 15.83
C MET A 261 -3.51 -4.82 17.23
N TRP A 262 -3.06 -6.03 17.31
CA TRP A 262 -2.47 -6.60 18.51
C TRP A 262 -1.26 -7.45 18.08
N ALA A 263 -0.34 -7.65 18.98
CA ALA A 263 0.80 -8.52 18.78
C ALA A 263 1.02 -9.40 20.01
N THR A 264 1.56 -10.57 19.78
CA THR A 264 2.00 -11.47 20.85
C THR A 264 3.36 -11.02 21.39
N LYS A 265 3.80 -11.64 22.48
CA LYS A 265 5.23 -11.66 22.80
C LYS A 265 5.97 -12.43 21.70
N SER A 266 7.28 -12.22 21.63
CA SER A 266 8.14 -12.98 20.72
C SER A 266 7.98 -14.49 20.96
N LEU A 267 7.76 -15.21 19.88
CA LEU A 267 7.60 -16.67 19.84
C LEU A 267 8.63 -17.26 18.86
N PRO A 268 9.01 -18.53 19.03
CA PRO A 268 9.73 -19.24 17.97
C PRO A 268 8.97 -19.16 16.64
N THR A 269 9.70 -19.25 15.52
CA THR A 269 9.06 -19.24 14.19
C THR A 269 8.03 -20.36 14.07
N ARG A 270 6.77 -19.99 13.90
CA ARG A 270 5.60 -20.88 13.81
C ARG A 270 4.73 -20.58 12.62
N VAL A 271 4.62 -19.29 12.24
CA VAL A 271 3.80 -18.84 11.12
C VAL A 271 4.73 -18.45 9.98
N LEU A 272 4.66 -19.22 8.90
CA LEU A 272 5.59 -19.13 7.77
C LEU A 272 5.08 -18.17 6.68
N HIS A 273 3.77 -18.07 6.55
CA HIS A 273 3.05 -17.31 5.54
C HIS A 273 2.37 -16.08 6.13
N THR A 274 1.95 -15.17 5.29
CA THR A 274 0.92 -14.21 5.67
C THR A 274 -0.42 -14.94 5.76
N ILE A 275 -1.13 -14.76 6.86
CA ILE A 275 -2.42 -15.40 7.10
C ILE A 275 -3.54 -14.41 6.87
N GLY A 276 -4.58 -14.80 6.18
CA GLY A 276 -5.81 -14.03 5.96
C GLY A 276 -7.07 -14.84 6.26
N SER A 277 -8.22 -14.17 6.16
CA SER A 277 -9.55 -14.75 6.33
C SER A 277 -10.46 -14.31 5.20
N THR A 278 -11.31 -15.22 4.72
CA THR A 278 -12.30 -14.94 3.68
C THR A 278 -13.54 -14.19 4.19
N ILE A 279 -13.76 -14.09 5.49
CA ILE A 279 -15.02 -13.59 6.08
C ILE A 279 -15.44 -12.26 5.46
N SER A 280 -14.58 -11.25 5.54
CA SER A 280 -14.96 -9.92 5.04
C SER A 280 -15.07 -9.86 3.51
N SER A 281 -14.19 -10.56 2.79
CA SER A 281 -14.20 -10.54 1.33
C SER A 281 -15.43 -11.27 0.76
N TYR A 282 -15.82 -12.34 1.41
CA TYR A 282 -17.03 -13.07 1.05
C TYR A 282 -18.29 -12.25 1.27
N ASP A 283 -18.42 -11.67 2.48
CA ASP A 283 -19.55 -10.81 2.81
C ASP A 283 -19.63 -9.60 1.87
N TRP A 284 -18.47 -9.04 1.50
CA TRP A 284 -18.39 -7.93 0.56
C TRP A 284 -18.84 -8.34 -0.86
N SER A 285 -18.42 -9.49 -1.34
CA SER A 285 -18.77 -9.98 -2.68
C SER A 285 -20.25 -10.34 -2.82
N LYS A 286 -20.88 -10.81 -1.75
CA LYS A 286 -22.33 -11.10 -1.69
C LYS A 286 -23.21 -9.84 -1.70
N SER A 287 -22.64 -8.67 -1.46
CA SER A 287 -23.38 -7.42 -1.43
C SER A 287 -23.82 -6.88 -2.78
N ASN A 288 -23.54 -7.60 -3.86
CA ASN A 288 -23.99 -7.34 -5.22
C ASN A 288 -24.47 -5.92 -5.49
N GLY A 289 -23.52 -5.02 -5.85
CA GLY A 289 -23.82 -3.92 -6.76
C GLY A 289 -25.04 -3.04 -6.48
N SER A 290 -25.51 -2.96 -5.25
CA SER A 290 -26.31 -1.82 -4.86
C SER A 290 -25.38 -0.62 -4.95
N ASP A 291 -25.79 0.44 -5.62
CA ASP A 291 -25.08 1.73 -5.68
C ASP A 291 -24.85 2.34 -4.28
N ASP A 292 -25.33 1.67 -3.25
CA ASP A 292 -25.02 1.95 -1.86
C ASP A 292 -23.61 1.45 -1.57
N VAL A 293 -22.65 2.36 -1.58
CA VAL A 293 -21.23 2.19 -1.25
C VAL A 293 -21.04 1.66 0.18
N THR A 294 -22.12 1.37 0.88
CA THR A 294 -22.11 0.83 2.23
C THR A 294 -22.04 -0.69 2.15
N PRO A 295 -20.92 -1.33 2.47
CA PRO A 295 -20.83 -2.78 2.50
C PRO A 295 -21.91 -3.34 3.43
N PRO A 296 -22.71 -4.33 3.00
CA PRO A 296 -23.92 -4.76 3.71
C PRO A 296 -23.66 -5.34 5.09
N ASN A 297 -22.47 -5.87 5.31
CA ASN A 297 -22.13 -6.58 6.55
C ASN A 297 -21.06 -5.87 7.39
N LEU A 298 -20.83 -4.59 7.15
CA LEU A 298 -20.19 -3.79 8.18
C LEU A 298 -21.18 -3.65 9.32
N THR A 299 -21.13 -4.56 10.26
CA THR A 299 -21.96 -4.53 11.44
C THR A 299 -21.72 -3.22 12.18
N HIS A 300 -22.79 -2.50 12.47
CA HIS A 300 -22.73 -1.36 13.36
C HIS A 300 -22.94 -1.88 14.80
N LYS A 301 -22.00 -1.61 15.68
CA LYS A 301 -22.16 -1.81 17.11
C LYS A 301 -22.09 -0.46 17.80
N ASN A 302 -23.14 -0.06 18.50
CA ASN A 302 -23.25 1.24 19.17
C ASN A 302 -23.04 2.44 18.20
N GLY A 303 -23.62 2.37 17.01
CA GLY A 303 -23.48 3.40 15.96
C GLY A 303 -22.11 3.46 15.29
N ARG A 304 -21.20 2.57 15.63
CA ARG A 304 -19.86 2.47 15.02
C ARG A 304 -19.80 1.31 14.04
N ARG A 305 -19.25 1.58 12.88
CA ARG A 305 -19.01 0.61 11.84
C ARG A 305 -17.91 -0.36 12.27
N MET A 306 -18.16 -1.66 12.17
CA MET A 306 -17.21 -2.71 12.50
C MET A 306 -17.00 -3.64 11.30
N THR A 307 -15.76 -4.02 11.04
CA THR A 307 -15.41 -5.07 10.06
C THR A 307 -14.70 -6.22 10.78
N ARG A 308 -14.89 -7.44 10.29
CA ARG A 308 -14.24 -8.66 10.79
C ARG A 308 -13.08 -9.07 9.87
N HIS A 309 -12.31 -8.11 9.41
CA HIS A 309 -11.15 -8.43 8.59
C HIS A 309 -10.01 -8.93 9.48
N LEU A 310 -9.76 -10.24 9.47
CA LEU A 310 -8.68 -10.85 10.23
C LEU A 310 -7.53 -11.22 9.29
N TYR A 311 -6.35 -10.73 9.60
CA TYR A 311 -5.10 -11.05 8.90
C TYR A 311 -3.89 -10.81 9.82
N GLY A 312 -2.79 -11.49 9.52
CA GLY A 312 -1.60 -11.39 10.34
C GLY A 312 -0.38 -12.04 9.69
N ARG A 313 0.74 -11.91 10.36
CA ARG A 313 2.01 -12.54 10.00
C ARG A 313 2.88 -12.73 11.24
N GLN A 314 3.90 -13.54 11.14
CA GLN A 314 4.99 -13.53 12.12
C GLN A 314 6.14 -12.65 11.62
N ARG A 315 6.56 -11.70 12.44
CA ARG A 315 7.70 -10.81 12.18
C ARG A 315 9.02 -11.53 12.43
N LYS A 316 10.12 -10.96 11.92
CA LYS A 316 11.48 -11.48 12.13
C LYS A 316 11.88 -11.59 13.62
N ASN A 317 11.36 -10.69 14.45
CA ASN A 317 11.58 -10.69 15.90
C ASN A 317 10.70 -11.72 16.66
N GLY A 318 9.87 -12.51 15.95
CA GLY A 318 9.02 -13.56 16.52
C GLY A 318 7.62 -13.11 16.96
N GLU A 319 7.27 -11.84 16.92
CA GLU A 319 5.92 -11.34 17.19
C GLU A 319 4.95 -11.76 16.07
N ILE A 320 3.74 -12.15 16.45
CA ILE A 320 2.64 -12.45 15.52
C ILE A 320 1.59 -11.38 15.66
#